data_05f5954d667be22a4a270682b079b423
#
_entry.id   05f5954d667be22a4a270682b079b423
#
_cell.length_a   1.000
_cell.length_b   1.000
_cell.length_c   1.000
_cell.angle_alpha   90.00
_cell.angle_beta   90.00
_cell.angle_gamma   90.00
#
_symmetry.space_group_name_H-M   'P 1'
#
loop_
_entity.id
_entity.type
_entity.pdbx_description
1 polymer ?
#
loop_
_entity_poly.entity_id
_entity_poly.type
_entity_poly.pdbx_seq_one_letter_code
_entity_poly.pdbx_strand_id
1 'polypeptide(L)'
;VAVAEQADLTEIITELARPDIFQPWRPRIGSTILSNETVQNMKSVLQGDDFFTSKPPARGISSIEFYWGVSACLDGQFHYNAYVWPSARFRKLAFPALLKSWDKTKIAINRPRKASEYDVYGTYQQEEFRNYFTLHFDNQGVAR
;
A
#
# COMPACT_ATOMS: atom_id res chain seq x y z
N VAL A 1 -3.53 10.46 -5.17
CA VAL A 1 -3.31 9.22 -4.42
C VAL A 1 -4.67 8.74 -3.93
N ALA A 2 -5.11 7.58 -4.37
CA ALA A 2 -6.30 6.93 -3.85
C ALA A 2 -5.87 6.01 -2.70
N VAL A 3 -6.40 6.23 -1.51
CA VAL A 3 -6.22 5.35 -0.36
C VAL A 3 -7.54 4.60 -0.20
N ALA A 4 -7.52 3.27 -0.37
CA ALA A 4 -8.66 2.45 -0.04
C ALA A 4 -8.71 2.27 1.47
N GLU A 5 -9.79 2.71 2.09
CA GLU A 5 -10.05 2.55 3.52
C GLU A 5 -10.72 1.21 3.77
N GLN A 6 -10.21 0.47 4.74
CA GLN A 6 -10.91 -0.69 5.28
C GLN A 6 -12.00 -0.14 6.23
N ALA A 7 -13.25 -0.39 5.90
CA ALA A 7 -14.37 0.09 6.70
C ALA A 7 -14.32 -0.50 8.12
N ASP A 8 -14.38 0.38 9.14
CA ASP A 8 -14.54 -0.03 10.53
C ASP A 8 -16.01 -0.45 10.77
N LEU A 9 -16.22 -1.64 11.32
CA LEU A 9 -17.56 -2.15 11.64
C LEU A 9 -18.33 -1.25 12.61
N THR A 10 -17.62 -0.54 13.47
CA THR A 10 -18.24 0.41 14.41
C THR A 10 -18.78 1.63 13.65
N GLU A 11 -18.08 2.07 12.63
CA GLU A 11 -18.52 3.16 11.76
C GLU A 11 -19.71 2.73 10.91
N ILE A 12 -19.71 1.49 10.40
CA ILE A 12 -20.84 0.89 9.67
C ILE A 12 -22.12 0.88 10.51
N ILE A 13 -22.06 0.46 11.78
CA ILE A 13 -23.21 0.42 12.67
C ILE A 13 -23.76 1.82 12.93
N THR A 14 -22.91 2.79 13.10
CA THR A 14 -23.30 4.20 13.30
C THR A 14 -23.90 4.81 12.02
N GLU A 15 -23.41 4.41 10.87
CA GLU A 15 -23.85 4.89 9.55
C GLU A 15 -25.16 4.23 9.07
N LEU A 16 -25.55 3.03 9.58
CA LEU A 16 -26.84 2.40 9.25
C LEU A 16 -28.05 3.26 9.61
N ALA A 17 -27.88 4.27 10.47
CA ALA A 17 -28.92 5.26 10.78
C ALA A 17 -29.00 6.40 9.75
N ARG A 18 -28.10 6.45 8.75
CA ARG A 18 -28.05 7.49 7.71
C ARG A 18 -28.76 7.03 6.43
N PRO A 19 -29.23 7.99 5.62
CA PRO A 19 -29.92 7.66 4.36
C PRO A 19 -29.02 6.94 3.33
N ASP A 20 -27.70 7.02 3.46
CA ASP A 20 -26.72 6.40 2.55
C ASP A 20 -26.00 5.24 3.21
N ILE A 21 -26.61 4.06 3.12
CA ILE A 21 -26.05 2.81 3.66
C ILE A 21 -24.75 2.36 2.97
N PHE A 22 -24.39 2.93 1.80
CA PHE A 22 -23.18 2.60 1.06
C PHE A 22 -22.02 3.54 1.38
N GLN A 23 -22.24 4.57 2.18
CA GLN A 23 -21.19 5.53 2.53
C GLN A 23 -19.92 4.88 3.12
N PRO A 24 -20.01 3.87 4.00
CA PRO A 24 -18.82 3.22 4.57
C PRO A 24 -17.92 2.53 3.53
N TRP A 25 -18.48 2.14 2.39
CA TRP A 25 -17.74 1.48 1.30
C TRP A 25 -17.27 2.46 0.22
N ARG A 26 -17.59 3.73 0.34
CA ARG A 26 -17.10 4.73 -0.61
C ARG A 26 -15.69 5.17 -0.23
N PRO A 27 -14.73 5.13 -1.17
CA PRO A 27 -13.38 5.57 -0.88
C PRO A 27 -13.37 7.06 -0.56
N ARG A 28 -12.67 7.45 0.49
CA ARG A 28 -12.33 8.85 0.73
C ARG A 28 -11.18 9.22 -0.21
N ILE A 29 -11.43 10.14 -1.10
CA ILE A 29 -10.47 10.57 -2.11
C ILE A 29 -9.97 11.96 -1.76
N GLY A 30 -8.67 12.07 -1.53
CA GLY A 30 -7.97 13.35 -1.42
C GLY A 30 -7.17 13.62 -2.70
N SER A 31 -7.16 14.87 -3.13
CA SER A 31 -6.29 15.31 -4.23
C SER A 31 -5.37 16.43 -3.79
N THR A 32 -4.15 16.41 -4.28
CA THR A 32 -3.15 17.45 -4.02
C THR A 32 -2.42 17.78 -5.32
N ILE A 33 -2.32 19.07 -5.63
CA ILE A 33 -1.51 19.55 -6.74
C ILE A 33 -0.07 19.65 -6.24
N LEU A 34 0.84 19.01 -6.94
CA LEU A 34 2.27 19.02 -6.63
C LEU A 34 2.99 20.03 -7.54
N SER A 35 3.89 20.82 -6.97
CA SER A 35 4.80 21.66 -7.75
C SER A 35 5.88 20.79 -8.41
N ASN A 36 6.52 21.34 -9.45
CA ASN A 36 7.66 20.65 -10.08
C ASN A 36 8.79 20.35 -9.08
N GLU A 37 9.05 21.25 -8.15
CA GLU A 37 10.04 21.05 -7.08
C GLU A 37 9.67 19.84 -6.20
N THR A 38 8.40 19.72 -5.83
CA THR A 38 7.90 18.59 -5.04
C THR A 38 8.04 17.27 -5.78
N VAL A 39 7.81 17.27 -7.10
CA VAL A 39 7.99 16.06 -7.94
C VAL A 39 9.48 15.71 -8.04
N GLN A 40 10.39 16.69 -8.21
CA GLN A 40 11.83 16.42 -8.20
C GLN A 40 12.31 15.91 -6.85
N ASN A 41 11.78 16.44 -5.74
CA ASN A 41 12.07 15.92 -4.41
C ASN A 41 11.65 14.45 -4.27
N MET A 42 10.43 14.07 -4.74
CA MET A 42 9.99 12.68 -4.75
C MET A 42 10.94 11.79 -5.54
N LYS A 43 11.37 12.23 -6.74
CA LYS A 43 12.35 11.50 -7.54
C LYS A 43 13.64 11.25 -6.77
N SER A 44 14.17 12.27 -6.11
CA SER A 44 15.39 12.16 -5.28
C SER A 44 15.20 11.21 -4.10
N VAL A 45 14.06 11.26 -3.43
CA VAL A 45 13.71 10.35 -2.33
C VAL A 45 13.63 8.91 -2.83
N LEU A 46 12.97 8.65 -3.94
CA LEU A 46 12.90 7.31 -4.54
C LEU A 46 14.28 6.79 -4.98
N GLN A 47 15.17 7.66 -5.45
CA GLN A 47 16.58 7.30 -5.72
C GLN A 47 17.30 6.90 -4.44
N GLY A 48 17.13 7.66 -3.36
CA GLY A 48 17.70 7.34 -2.04
C GLY A 48 17.18 6.03 -1.43
N ASP A 49 15.95 5.67 -1.77
CA ASP A 49 15.30 4.40 -1.38
C ASP A 49 15.67 3.23 -2.33
N ASP A 50 16.65 3.41 -3.23
CA ASP A 50 17.11 2.42 -4.23
C ASP A 50 15.99 1.95 -5.19
N PHE A 51 14.94 2.75 -5.39
CA PHE A 51 13.77 2.36 -6.16
C PHE A 51 14.11 2.01 -7.62
N PHE A 52 14.94 2.82 -8.28
CA PHE A 52 15.26 2.67 -9.69
C PHE A 52 16.37 1.64 -9.97
N THR A 53 17.17 1.31 -8.96
CA THR A 53 18.38 0.49 -9.12
C THR A 53 18.22 -0.92 -8.57
N SER A 54 17.33 -1.11 -7.60
CA SER A 54 17.13 -2.41 -6.97
C SER A 54 15.98 -3.17 -7.62
N LYS A 55 16.03 -4.49 -7.51
CA LYS A 55 14.96 -5.38 -7.98
C LYS A 55 13.98 -5.69 -6.86
N PRO A 56 12.70 -5.97 -7.19
CA PRO A 56 11.76 -6.51 -6.23
C PRO A 56 12.26 -7.85 -5.66
N PRO A 57 11.73 -8.31 -4.51
CA PRO A 57 12.13 -9.58 -3.94
C PRO A 57 11.93 -10.72 -4.94
N ALA A 58 12.94 -11.61 -5.07
CA ALA A 58 12.87 -12.77 -5.96
C ALA A 58 11.82 -13.80 -5.54
N ARG A 59 11.41 -13.77 -4.26
CA ARG A 59 10.33 -14.61 -3.73
C ARG A 59 8.96 -13.98 -4.00
N GLY A 60 7.93 -14.80 -4.11
CA GLY A 60 6.57 -14.31 -4.09
C GLY A 60 6.25 -13.53 -2.80
N ILE A 61 5.41 -12.51 -2.90
CA ILE A 61 4.89 -11.73 -1.77
C ILE A 61 3.43 -12.10 -1.59
N SER A 62 3.10 -12.64 -0.41
CA SER A 62 1.71 -12.94 -0.09
C SER A 62 0.93 -11.66 0.25
N SER A 63 -0.34 -11.59 -0.16
CA SER A 63 -1.24 -10.47 0.15
C SER A 63 -1.49 -10.27 1.65
N ILE A 64 -1.19 -11.28 2.48
CA ILE A 64 -1.27 -11.18 3.95
C ILE A 64 -0.04 -10.51 4.57
N GLU A 65 1.07 -10.39 3.83
CA GLU A 65 2.26 -9.69 4.30
C GLU A 65 2.06 -8.20 4.23
N PHE A 66 2.71 -7.46 5.12
CA PHE A 66 2.73 -6.01 5.02
C PHE A 66 3.86 -5.57 4.09
N TYR A 67 3.52 -4.85 3.05
CA TYR A 67 4.51 -4.36 2.06
C TYR A 67 4.07 -3.04 1.41
N TRP A 68 5.05 -2.31 0.88
CA TRP A 68 4.84 -1.23 -0.07
C TRP A 68 5.08 -1.74 -1.47
N GLY A 69 4.08 -1.63 -2.35
CA GLY A 69 4.26 -1.75 -3.79
C GLY A 69 4.35 -0.35 -4.40
N VAL A 70 5.40 -0.09 -5.15
CA VAL A 70 5.65 1.21 -5.77
C VAL A 70 5.86 1.01 -7.25
N SER A 71 5.15 1.80 -8.06
CA SER A 71 5.37 1.87 -9.50
C SER A 71 5.53 3.31 -9.95
N ALA A 72 6.42 3.55 -10.89
CA ALA A 72 6.63 4.85 -11.49
C ALA A 72 7.08 4.72 -12.94
N CYS A 73 6.70 5.70 -13.76
CA CYS A 73 7.24 5.87 -15.10
C CYS A 73 8.23 7.05 -15.08
N LEU A 74 9.46 6.80 -15.46
CA LEU A 74 10.50 7.81 -15.56
C LEU A 74 11.14 7.75 -16.95
N ASP A 75 11.12 8.86 -17.66
CA ASP A 75 11.71 8.99 -19.01
C ASP A 75 11.21 7.88 -19.98
N GLY A 76 9.93 7.55 -19.89
CA GLY A 76 9.28 6.49 -20.70
C GLY A 76 9.57 5.06 -20.24
N GLN A 77 10.37 4.86 -19.19
CA GLN A 77 10.62 3.56 -18.60
C GLN A 77 9.73 3.32 -17.38
N PHE A 78 9.09 2.15 -17.35
CA PHE A 78 8.32 1.71 -16.21
C PHE A 78 9.23 1.03 -15.19
N HIS A 79 9.10 1.46 -13.94
CA HIS A 79 9.81 0.90 -12.79
C HIS A 79 8.79 0.38 -11.80
N TYR A 80 9.06 -0.78 -11.23
CA TYR A 80 8.28 -1.35 -10.15
C TYR A 80 9.22 -1.91 -9.07
N ASN A 81 8.84 -1.73 -7.82
CA ASN A 81 9.54 -2.34 -6.69
C ASN A 81 8.59 -2.66 -5.56
N ALA A 82 8.98 -3.63 -4.72
CA ALA A 82 8.23 -3.99 -3.54
C ALA A 82 9.16 -4.09 -2.32
N TYR A 83 8.69 -3.56 -1.20
CA TYR A 83 9.42 -3.48 0.06
C TYR A 83 8.63 -4.19 1.14
N VAL A 84 9.06 -5.37 1.53
CA VAL A 84 8.35 -6.23 2.48
C VAL A 84 8.81 -5.96 3.90
N TRP A 85 7.88 -5.83 4.81
CA TRP A 85 8.13 -5.77 6.24
C TRP A 85 8.17 -7.19 6.85
N PRO A 86 9.02 -7.45 7.89
CA PRO A 86 10.07 -6.61 8.41
C PRO A 86 11.40 -6.84 7.69
N SER A 87 11.87 -5.91 6.94
CA SER A 87 13.21 -5.97 6.34
C SER A 87 14.02 -4.71 6.66
N ALA A 88 15.34 -4.83 6.57
CA ALA A 88 16.22 -3.67 6.75
C ALA A 88 15.93 -2.59 5.69
N ARG A 89 15.61 -3.02 4.46
CA ARG A 89 15.25 -2.17 3.35
C ARG A 89 13.95 -1.41 3.61
N PHE A 90 12.90 -2.11 4.08
CA PHE A 90 11.63 -1.49 4.45
C PHE A 90 11.79 -0.39 5.52
N ARG A 91 12.64 -0.64 6.53
CA ARG A 91 12.85 0.31 7.64
C ARG A 91 13.57 1.59 7.24
N LYS A 92 14.28 1.59 6.12
CA LYS A 92 15.05 2.75 5.63
C LYS A 92 14.25 3.64 4.67
N LEU A 93 13.03 3.22 4.26
CA LEU A 93 12.23 3.95 3.29
C LEU A 93 11.88 5.35 3.78
N ALA A 94 12.15 6.33 2.95
CA ALA A 94 11.82 7.74 3.20
C ALA A 94 10.54 8.18 2.49
N PHE A 95 10.20 7.60 1.33
CA PHE A 95 9.02 8.00 0.55
C PHE A 95 7.68 7.87 1.31
N PRO A 96 7.46 6.90 2.24
CA PRO A 96 6.18 6.81 2.93
C PRO A 96 5.88 8.05 3.79
N ALA A 97 6.92 8.62 4.41
CA ALA A 97 6.77 9.87 5.18
C ALA A 97 6.40 11.04 4.27
N LEU A 98 7.00 11.12 3.08
CA LEU A 98 6.69 12.15 2.10
C LEU A 98 5.25 12.03 1.58
N LEU A 99 4.80 10.82 1.20
CA LEU A 99 3.42 10.58 0.79
C LEU A 99 2.42 10.97 1.88
N LYS A 100 2.71 10.60 3.12
CA LYS A 100 1.88 10.97 4.27
C LYS A 100 1.78 12.49 4.47
N SER A 101 2.83 13.24 4.18
CA SER A 101 2.80 14.72 4.30
C SER A 101 1.86 15.36 3.26
N TRP A 102 1.59 14.71 2.15
CA TRP A 102 0.67 15.18 1.09
C TRP A 102 -0.76 14.70 1.28
N ASP A 103 -0.94 13.68 2.11
CA ASP A 103 -2.27 13.11 2.32
C ASP A 103 -3.18 14.07 3.11
N LYS A 104 -4.27 14.48 2.48
CA LYS A 104 -5.30 15.35 3.06
C LYS A 104 -6.51 14.58 3.58
N THR A 105 -6.54 13.27 3.40
CA THR A 105 -7.68 12.45 3.81
C THR A 105 -7.81 12.33 5.31
N LYS A 106 -6.68 12.50 6.04
CA LYS A 106 -6.55 12.30 7.50
C LYS A 106 -6.84 10.84 7.94
N ILE A 107 -6.86 9.92 6.99
CA ILE A 107 -7.01 8.49 7.29
C ILE A 107 -5.69 7.97 7.86
N ALA A 108 -5.76 7.25 8.97
CA ALA A 108 -4.58 6.64 9.55
C ALA A 108 -4.08 5.49 8.66
N ILE A 109 -2.84 5.58 8.19
CA ILE A 109 -2.21 4.47 7.50
C ILE A 109 -1.93 3.34 8.51
N ASN A 110 -2.33 2.12 8.18
CA ASN A 110 -2.09 0.97 9.02
C ASN A 110 -0.61 0.82 9.38
N ARG A 111 -0.34 0.52 10.64
CA ARG A 111 1.04 0.26 11.08
C ARG A 111 1.49 -1.11 10.57
N PRO A 112 2.78 -1.23 10.18
CA PRO A 112 3.33 -2.52 9.85
C PRO A 112 3.13 -3.53 10.97
N ARG A 113 2.59 -4.70 10.64
CA ARG A 113 2.34 -5.78 11.60
C ARG A 113 2.60 -7.13 10.93
N LYS A 114 2.91 -8.14 11.73
CA LYS A 114 2.93 -9.51 11.25
C LYS A 114 1.50 -9.94 10.93
N ALA A 115 1.31 -10.58 9.80
CA ALA A 115 0.09 -11.31 9.58
C ALA A 115 0.01 -12.43 10.63
N SER A 116 -1.05 -12.45 11.41
CA SER A 116 -1.38 -13.59 12.25
C SER A 116 -2.42 -14.44 11.54
N GLU A 117 -2.51 -15.72 11.89
CA GLU A 117 -3.56 -16.59 11.36
C GLU A 117 -4.97 -16.04 11.63
N TYR A 118 -5.12 -15.25 12.69
CA TYR A 118 -6.37 -14.59 13.07
C TYR A 118 -6.69 -13.32 12.26
N ASP A 119 -5.66 -12.64 11.75
CA ASP A 119 -5.84 -11.39 10.98
C ASP A 119 -6.49 -11.62 9.61
N VAL A 120 -6.45 -12.85 9.12
CA VAL A 120 -6.86 -13.17 7.75
C VAL A 120 -8.34 -13.54 7.67
N TYR A 121 -8.96 -14.06 8.73
CA TYR A 121 -10.29 -14.69 8.60
C TYR A 121 -11.24 -14.55 9.77
N GLY A 122 -10.94 -13.78 10.78
CA GLY A 122 -11.80 -13.93 11.96
C GLY A 122 -11.93 -15.43 12.30
N THR A 123 -12.85 -15.87 13.01
CA THR A 123 -13.01 -17.21 13.58
C THR A 123 -13.14 -18.42 12.61
N TYR A 124 -12.92 -18.28 11.30
CA TYR A 124 -13.06 -19.37 10.33
C TYR A 124 -11.73 -20.08 10.05
N GLN A 125 -11.51 -21.20 10.72
CA GLN A 125 -10.34 -22.09 10.61
C GLN A 125 -10.32 -22.97 9.34
N GLN A 126 -11.15 -22.75 8.34
CA GLN A 126 -11.19 -23.59 7.15
C GLN A 126 -10.24 -23.10 6.07
N GLU A 127 -9.26 -23.90 5.72
CA GLU A 127 -8.28 -23.65 4.65
C GLU A 127 -8.94 -23.34 3.29
N GLU A 128 -10.14 -23.83 3.04
CA GLU A 128 -10.87 -23.66 1.77
C GLU A 128 -11.29 -22.21 1.46
N PHE A 129 -11.26 -21.31 2.43
CA PHE A 129 -11.69 -19.90 2.25
C PHE A 129 -10.54 -18.90 2.33
N ARG A 130 -9.29 -19.33 2.17
CA ARG A 130 -8.14 -18.43 2.18
C ARG A 130 -8.05 -17.67 0.85
N ASN A 131 -8.73 -16.56 0.75
CA ASN A 131 -8.65 -15.63 -0.40
C ASN A 131 -7.37 -14.78 -0.34
N TYR A 132 -6.20 -15.41 -0.29
CA TYR A 132 -4.93 -14.71 -0.46
C TYR A 132 -4.35 -14.98 -1.84
N PHE A 133 -3.66 -14.01 -2.36
CA PHE A 133 -2.90 -14.15 -3.60
C PHE A 133 -1.41 -13.96 -3.31
N THR A 134 -0.58 -14.45 -4.19
CA THR A 134 0.85 -14.23 -4.17
C THR A 134 1.26 -13.42 -5.39
N LEU A 135 1.92 -12.29 -5.16
CA LEU A 135 2.52 -11.48 -6.21
C LEU A 135 3.86 -12.10 -6.58
N HIS A 136 4.01 -12.50 -7.83
CA HIS A 136 5.28 -12.94 -8.41
C HIS A 136 5.82 -11.83 -9.31
N PHE A 137 7.12 -11.64 -9.30
CA PHE A 137 7.79 -10.64 -10.13
C PHE A 137 8.64 -11.34 -11.17
N ASP A 138 8.49 -10.94 -12.42
CA ASP A 138 9.39 -11.37 -13.48
C ASP A 138 10.74 -10.62 -13.42
N ASN A 139 11.65 -10.96 -14.35
CA ASN A 139 12.97 -10.34 -14.41
C ASN A 139 12.93 -8.83 -14.73
N GLN A 140 11.78 -8.32 -15.19
CA GLN A 140 11.55 -6.92 -15.48
C GLN A 140 10.87 -6.20 -14.31
N GLY A 141 10.53 -6.92 -13.23
CA GLY A 141 9.85 -6.38 -12.06
C GLY A 141 8.34 -6.19 -12.27
N VAL A 142 7.76 -6.86 -13.27
CA VAL A 142 6.31 -6.84 -13.50
C VAL A 142 5.65 -7.91 -12.64
N ALA A 143 4.65 -7.51 -11.85
CA ALA A 143 3.85 -8.44 -11.05
C ALA A 143 2.94 -9.30 -11.97
N ARG A 144 2.87 -10.59 -11.66
CA ARG A 144 1.97 -11.55 -12.28
C ARG A 144 1.18 -12.29 -11.22
#